data_f8f21c7f9c41716ef4f13b5f54c1b9a5
#
_entry.id   f8f21c7f9c41716ef4f13b5f54c1b9a5
#
_cell.length_a   1.000
_cell.length_b   1.000
_cell.length_c   1.000
_cell.angle_alpha   90.00
_cell.angle_beta   90.00
_cell.angle_gamma   90.00
#
_symmetry.space_group_name_H-M   'P 1'
#
loop_
_entity.id
_entity.type
_entity.pdbx_description
1 polymer ?
#
loop_
_entity_poly.entity_id
_entity_poly.type
_entity_poly.pdbx_seq_one_letter_code
_entity_poly.pdbx_strand_id
1 'polypeptide(L)'
;MKNSVNLFMQGIFCIGVLCLSSCQGKKANTNMTKALAETSVKSEFYGFNSQVEWGEHLVLIGGCHDCHTPKKMTSHGPVLDTTLWLSGHPANMPRIDIDRKEVEAKGLAVAMDLTEWVGPWGISFSANLTPDPTGLGNWTEEQFIYALRNGIAKGIPGSRPILPPMPWEMIRYMTDDEMKAVFAYLKSINPVDNIVPAPVPPTSVVN
;
A
#
# COMPACT_ATOMS: atom_id res chain seq x y z
N MET A 1 51.62 35.68 25.87
CA MET A 1 51.88 37.09 25.51
C MET A 1 50.49 37.70 25.32
N LYS A 2 49.92 38.26 26.36
CA LYS A 2 49.92 39.69 26.73
C LYS A 2 49.62 40.58 25.52
N ASN A 3 48.41 41.13 25.44
CA ASN A 3 48.23 42.53 25.79
C ASN A 3 46.73 42.88 25.83
N SER A 4 46.35 43.40 26.97
CA SER A 4 45.23 44.25 27.28
C SER A 4 45.41 45.62 26.61
N VAL A 5 44.35 46.42 26.51
CA VAL A 5 44.22 47.82 26.92
C VAL A 5 42.84 48.37 26.54
N ASN A 6 41.94 48.58 27.51
CA ASN A 6 41.37 49.84 28.04
C ASN A 6 40.58 50.73 27.04
N LEU A 7 39.31 50.85 27.35
CA LEU A 7 38.65 51.92 28.15
C LEU A 7 38.64 53.29 27.47
N PHE A 8 37.48 53.77 27.00
CA PHE A 8 37.06 55.15 27.26
C PHE A 8 35.51 55.28 27.28
N MET A 9 35.06 55.78 28.35
CA MET A 9 33.71 56.10 28.75
C MET A 9 33.44 57.53 28.32
N GLN A 10 32.39 57.82 27.55
CA GLN A 10 31.77 59.14 27.56
C GLN A 10 30.26 59.02 27.32
N GLY A 11 29.54 59.42 28.33
CA GLY A 11 28.09 59.51 28.33
C GLY A 11 27.62 60.73 27.57
N ILE A 12 26.49 60.59 26.91
CA ILE A 12 25.64 61.71 26.53
C ILE A 12 24.19 61.34 26.92
N PHE A 13 23.73 62.14 27.84
CA PHE A 13 22.38 62.23 28.36
C PHE A 13 21.52 62.92 27.29
N CYS A 14 20.56 62.28 26.71
CA CYS A 14 19.51 62.94 25.94
C CYS A 14 18.12 62.46 26.38
N ILE A 15 17.45 63.46 26.83
CA ILE A 15 16.12 63.58 27.38
C ILE A 15 15.04 62.94 26.49
N GLY A 16 14.08 62.32 27.18
CA GLY A 16 12.97 61.62 26.60
C GLY A 16 11.97 62.43 25.78
N VAL A 17 11.39 61.72 24.85
CA VAL A 17 10.05 62.00 24.33
C VAL A 17 9.26 60.68 24.40
N LEU A 18 8.33 60.63 25.34
CA LEU A 18 7.32 59.60 25.38
C LEU A 18 6.33 59.81 24.21
N CYS A 19 6.53 59.10 23.13
CA CYS A 19 5.47 58.89 22.16
C CYS A 19 4.63 57.68 22.59
N LEU A 20 3.52 57.95 23.24
CA LEU A 20 2.45 56.99 23.41
C LEU A 20 1.79 56.72 22.05
N SER A 21 2.35 55.81 21.29
CA SER A 21 1.70 55.27 20.11
C SER A 21 0.65 54.24 20.58
N SER A 22 -0.59 54.72 20.63
CA SER A 22 -1.77 53.86 20.78
C SER A 22 -1.80 52.83 19.66
N CYS A 23 -1.36 51.61 19.91
CA CYS A 23 -1.64 50.46 19.05
C CYS A 23 -3.14 50.15 19.11
N GLN A 24 -3.92 50.80 18.21
CA GLN A 24 -5.25 50.28 17.89
C GLN A 24 -5.08 48.86 17.30
N GLY A 25 -5.28 47.86 18.14
CA GLY A 25 -5.37 46.48 17.70
C GLY A 25 -6.47 46.38 16.65
N LYS A 26 -6.09 46.14 15.38
CA LYS A 26 -7.03 45.69 14.36
C LYS A 26 -7.71 44.43 14.90
N LYS A 27 -9.02 44.53 15.21
CA LYS A 27 -9.84 43.33 15.52
C LYS A 27 -9.62 42.35 14.37
N ALA A 28 -8.91 41.29 14.66
CA ALA A 28 -8.78 40.17 13.73
C ALA A 28 -10.19 39.76 13.29
N ASN A 29 -10.38 39.70 11.98
CA ASN A 29 -11.68 39.37 11.39
C ASN A 29 -12.07 37.97 11.81
N THR A 30 -12.90 37.87 12.81
CA THR A 30 -13.38 36.59 13.42
C THR A 30 -13.98 35.65 12.37
N ASN A 31 -14.47 36.20 11.26
CA ASN A 31 -15.00 35.40 10.15
C ASN A 31 -13.90 34.70 9.34
N MET A 32 -12.72 35.33 9.23
CA MET A 32 -11.57 34.71 8.54
C MET A 32 -10.94 33.59 9.38
N THR A 33 -10.89 33.78 10.69
CA THR A 33 -10.39 32.72 11.60
C THR A 33 -11.37 31.54 11.68
N LYS A 34 -12.68 31.81 11.62
CA LYS A 34 -13.73 30.78 11.58
C LYS A 34 -13.71 30.02 10.24
N ALA A 35 -13.53 30.73 9.08
CA ALA A 35 -13.39 30.11 7.78
C ALA A 35 -12.12 29.24 7.66
N LEU A 36 -11.00 29.65 8.28
CA LEU A 36 -9.76 28.85 8.32
C LEU A 36 -9.87 27.64 9.27
N ALA A 37 -10.69 27.74 10.32
CA ALA A 37 -10.97 26.62 11.21
C ALA A 37 -11.93 25.59 10.56
N GLU A 38 -12.86 26.04 9.73
CA GLU A 38 -13.79 25.17 9.00
C GLU A 38 -13.14 24.44 7.83
N THR A 39 -11.97 24.91 7.31
CA THR A 39 -11.20 24.23 6.25
C THR A 39 -10.23 23.17 6.78
N SER A 40 -10.11 22.97 8.07
CA SER A 40 -9.28 21.93 8.68
C SER A 40 -10.09 20.76 9.20
N VAL A 41 -11.26 20.46 8.66
CA VAL A 41 -11.86 19.14 8.82
C VAL A 41 -10.95 18.18 8.05
N LYS A 42 -10.02 17.55 8.76
CA LYS A 42 -9.28 16.41 8.26
C LYS A 42 -10.35 15.45 7.76
N SER A 43 -10.49 15.27 6.45
CA SER A 43 -11.52 14.36 5.94
C SER A 43 -11.26 13.00 6.56
N GLU A 44 -12.27 12.35 7.03
CA GLU A 44 -12.21 11.05 7.70
C GLU A 44 -11.40 10.04 6.86
N PHE A 45 -11.42 10.21 5.52
CA PHE A 45 -10.74 9.35 4.57
C PHE A 45 -9.67 10.10 3.74
N TYR A 46 -8.87 10.96 4.38
CA TYR A 46 -7.68 11.60 3.77
C TYR A 46 -7.95 12.34 2.45
N GLY A 47 -9.15 12.88 2.24
CA GLY A 47 -9.56 13.63 1.05
C GLY A 47 -10.44 12.85 0.08
N PHE A 48 -10.68 11.57 0.33
CA PHE A 48 -11.63 10.75 -0.41
C PHE A 48 -13.05 10.88 0.18
N ASN A 49 -14.08 10.61 -0.63
CA ASN A 49 -15.47 10.75 -0.19
C ASN A 49 -15.93 9.56 0.67
N SER A 50 -15.22 8.42 0.60
CA SER A 50 -15.55 7.20 1.35
C SER A 50 -14.31 6.35 1.61
N GLN A 51 -14.42 5.43 2.57
CA GLN A 51 -13.42 4.41 2.84
C GLN A 51 -13.15 3.53 1.60
N VAL A 52 -14.18 3.23 0.82
CA VAL A 52 -14.06 2.43 -0.41
C VAL A 52 -13.23 3.16 -1.48
N GLU A 53 -13.49 4.45 -1.73
CA GLU A 53 -12.69 5.24 -2.67
C GLU A 53 -11.23 5.35 -2.22
N TRP A 54 -11.00 5.54 -0.93
CA TRP A 54 -9.64 5.52 -0.39
C TRP A 54 -8.98 4.15 -0.58
N GLY A 55 -9.71 3.07 -0.32
CA GLY A 55 -9.23 1.70 -0.56
C GLY A 55 -8.90 1.42 -2.02
N GLU A 56 -9.75 1.89 -2.96
CA GLU A 56 -9.46 1.82 -4.40
C GLU A 56 -8.14 2.51 -4.74
N HIS A 57 -7.97 3.74 -4.26
CA HIS A 57 -6.73 4.47 -4.46
C HIS A 57 -5.51 3.69 -3.94
N LEU A 58 -5.59 3.13 -2.73
CA LEU A 58 -4.50 2.34 -2.14
C LEU A 58 -4.20 1.07 -2.94
N VAL A 59 -5.21 0.38 -3.46
CA VAL A 59 -5.06 -0.79 -4.32
C VAL A 59 -4.38 -0.43 -5.64
N LEU A 60 -4.74 0.72 -6.23
CA LEU A 60 -4.12 1.21 -7.47
C LEU A 60 -2.66 1.59 -7.27
N ILE A 61 -2.35 2.46 -6.29
CA ILE A 61 -0.96 2.90 -6.06
C ILE A 61 -0.08 1.80 -5.46
N GLY A 62 -0.68 0.82 -4.77
CA GLY A 62 -0.01 -0.36 -4.23
C GLY A 62 0.34 -1.40 -5.30
N GLY A 63 -0.05 -1.20 -6.57
CA GLY A 63 0.26 -2.11 -7.67
C GLY A 63 -0.41 -3.48 -7.56
N CYS A 64 -1.50 -3.63 -6.81
CA CYS A 64 -2.15 -4.91 -6.61
C CYS A 64 -2.60 -5.56 -7.92
N HIS A 65 -3.01 -4.73 -8.89
CA HIS A 65 -3.44 -5.19 -10.22
C HIS A 65 -2.31 -5.81 -11.04
N ASP A 66 -1.05 -5.42 -10.81
CA ASP A 66 0.07 -5.95 -11.58
C ASP A 66 0.19 -7.46 -11.47
N CYS A 67 -0.10 -8.01 -10.28
CA CYS A 67 -0.06 -9.44 -10.03
C CYS A 67 -1.45 -10.07 -9.93
N HIS A 68 -2.47 -9.37 -9.41
CA HIS A 68 -3.76 -9.97 -9.11
C HIS A 68 -4.82 -9.81 -10.20
N THR A 69 -4.53 -9.09 -11.30
CA THR A 69 -5.39 -9.03 -12.49
C THR A 69 -4.71 -9.72 -13.65
N PRO A 70 -5.31 -10.77 -14.25
CA PRO A 70 -4.79 -11.43 -15.45
C PRO A 70 -4.62 -10.45 -16.61
N LYS A 71 -3.73 -10.78 -17.54
CA LYS A 71 -3.49 -9.99 -18.73
C LYS A 71 -4.01 -10.71 -19.96
N LYS A 72 -4.51 -9.94 -20.91
CA LYS A 72 -4.79 -10.38 -22.27
C LYS A 72 -3.82 -9.75 -23.25
N MET A 73 -3.38 -10.53 -24.21
CA MET A 73 -2.46 -10.06 -25.25
C MET A 73 -3.21 -9.21 -26.27
N THR A 74 -2.64 -8.06 -26.63
CA THR A 74 -3.12 -7.18 -27.73
C THR A 74 -2.00 -6.96 -28.74
N SER A 75 -2.32 -6.28 -29.86
CA SER A 75 -1.32 -5.87 -30.84
C SER A 75 -0.26 -4.91 -30.28
N HIS A 76 -0.52 -4.28 -29.10
CA HIS A 76 0.37 -3.35 -28.43
C HIS A 76 1.03 -3.97 -27.17
N GLY A 77 0.89 -5.28 -26.99
CA GLY A 77 1.39 -6.02 -25.84
C GLY A 77 0.31 -6.40 -24.82
N PRO A 78 0.71 -6.90 -23.64
CA PRO A 78 -0.23 -7.31 -22.60
C PRO A 78 -0.92 -6.11 -21.97
N VAL A 79 -2.24 -6.23 -21.74
CA VAL A 79 -3.05 -5.26 -21.00
C VAL A 79 -3.85 -5.99 -19.93
N LEU A 80 -4.22 -5.31 -18.86
CA LEU A 80 -5.06 -5.88 -17.81
C LEU A 80 -6.41 -6.34 -18.39
N ASP A 81 -6.83 -7.55 -18.05
CA ASP A 81 -8.18 -8.01 -18.38
C ASP A 81 -9.17 -7.51 -17.33
N THR A 82 -9.88 -6.44 -17.68
CA THR A 82 -10.85 -5.80 -16.77
C THR A 82 -12.07 -6.67 -16.46
N THR A 83 -12.30 -7.75 -17.20
CA THR A 83 -13.37 -8.72 -16.90
C THR A 83 -12.97 -9.68 -15.78
N LEU A 84 -11.66 -9.80 -15.51
CA LEU A 84 -11.05 -10.62 -14.47
C LEU A 84 -10.34 -9.75 -13.41
N TRP A 85 -10.90 -8.60 -13.11
CA TRP A 85 -10.33 -7.60 -12.21
C TRP A 85 -10.05 -8.19 -10.83
N LEU A 86 -8.77 -8.22 -10.42
CA LEU A 86 -8.30 -8.76 -9.12
C LEU A 86 -8.67 -10.23 -8.85
N SER A 87 -8.98 -11.02 -9.89
CA SER A 87 -9.39 -12.41 -9.73
C SER A 87 -8.24 -13.40 -9.50
N GLY A 88 -6.99 -12.93 -9.55
CA GLY A 88 -5.80 -13.77 -9.39
C GLY A 88 -5.45 -14.59 -10.64
N HIS A 89 -4.63 -15.61 -10.47
CA HIS A 89 -4.23 -16.50 -11.56
C HIS A 89 -5.41 -17.34 -12.06
N PRO A 90 -5.74 -17.30 -13.36
CA PRO A 90 -6.86 -18.05 -13.90
C PRO A 90 -6.68 -19.57 -13.74
N ALA A 91 -7.68 -20.27 -13.20
CA ALA A 91 -7.63 -21.69 -12.91
C ALA A 91 -7.27 -22.57 -14.13
N ASN A 92 -7.68 -22.15 -15.32
CA ASN A 92 -7.50 -22.87 -16.58
C ASN A 92 -6.36 -22.36 -17.45
N MET A 93 -5.52 -21.44 -16.91
CA MET A 93 -4.38 -20.94 -17.68
C MET A 93 -3.31 -22.04 -17.80
N PRO A 94 -2.77 -22.28 -19.02
CA PRO A 94 -1.65 -23.18 -19.18
C PRO A 94 -0.46 -22.76 -18.32
N ARG A 95 0.22 -23.75 -17.76
CA ARG A 95 1.41 -23.53 -16.95
C ARG A 95 2.58 -23.07 -17.80
N ILE A 96 3.50 -22.31 -17.21
CA ILE A 96 4.76 -21.95 -17.87
C ILE A 96 5.52 -23.23 -18.20
N ASP A 97 5.85 -23.42 -19.49
CA ASP A 97 6.68 -24.55 -19.97
C ASP A 97 8.17 -24.17 -19.88
N ILE A 98 8.78 -24.49 -18.73
CA ILE A 98 10.20 -24.22 -18.44
C ILE A 98 10.82 -25.35 -17.61
N ASP A 99 12.14 -25.50 -17.71
CA ASP A 99 12.88 -26.37 -16.80
C ASP A 99 12.96 -25.74 -15.38
N ARG A 100 12.07 -26.15 -14.51
CA ARG A 100 12.00 -25.67 -13.13
C ARG A 100 13.28 -25.93 -12.35
N LYS A 101 13.93 -27.09 -12.56
CA LYS A 101 15.16 -27.44 -11.83
C LYS A 101 16.25 -26.43 -12.12
N GLU A 102 16.38 -26.03 -13.40
CA GLU A 102 17.36 -25.03 -13.79
C GLU A 102 17.04 -23.66 -13.20
N VAL A 103 15.78 -23.21 -13.28
CA VAL A 103 15.33 -21.92 -12.74
C VAL A 103 15.56 -21.84 -11.24
N GLU A 104 15.10 -22.87 -10.52
CA GLU A 104 15.20 -22.95 -9.05
C GLU A 104 16.67 -23.01 -8.60
N ALA A 105 17.51 -23.84 -9.25
CA ALA A 105 18.93 -23.99 -8.91
C ALA A 105 19.75 -22.73 -9.17
N LYS A 106 19.38 -21.94 -10.19
CA LYS A 106 20.04 -20.65 -10.49
C LYS A 106 19.53 -19.48 -9.65
N GLY A 107 18.55 -19.67 -8.80
CA GLY A 107 17.94 -18.62 -8.00
C GLY A 107 17.16 -17.60 -8.83
N LEU A 108 16.71 -17.99 -10.03
CA LEU A 108 15.94 -17.10 -10.91
C LEU A 108 14.47 -17.04 -10.48
N ALA A 109 13.82 -15.94 -10.84
CA ALA A 109 12.36 -15.81 -10.75
C ALA A 109 11.80 -15.53 -12.16
N VAL A 110 10.86 -16.35 -12.60
CA VAL A 110 10.26 -16.26 -13.95
C VAL A 110 8.74 -16.17 -13.82
N ALA A 111 8.14 -15.29 -14.60
CA ALA A 111 6.69 -15.13 -14.69
C ALA A 111 6.27 -14.98 -16.16
N MET A 112 5.07 -15.47 -16.50
CA MET A 112 4.52 -15.32 -17.86
C MET A 112 3.66 -14.06 -17.96
N ASP A 113 2.70 -13.88 -17.06
CA ASP A 113 1.74 -12.76 -17.04
C ASP A 113 1.66 -12.05 -15.69
N LEU A 114 2.65 -12.29 -14.84
CA LEU A 114 2.75 -11.83 -13.45
C LEU A 114 1.68 -12.42 -12.51
N THR A 115 0.95 -13.46 -12.92
CA THR A 115 0.01 -14.17 -12.03
C THR A 115 0.51 -15.54 -11.60
N GLU A 116 1.43 -16.17 -12.36
CA GLU A 116 2.19 -17.36 -11.99
C GLU A 116 3.68 -17.03 -11.93
N TRP A 117 4.35 -17.50 -10.88
CA TRP A 117 5.77 -17.25 -10.63
C TRP A 117 6.48 -18.55 -10.28
N VAL A 118 7.57 -18.82 -10.96
CA VAL A 118 8.49 -19.93 -10.67
C VAL A 118 9.79 -19.39 -10.14
N GLY A 119 10.23 -19.89 -9.00
CA GLY A 119 11.47 -19.46 -8.36
C GLY A 119 11.99 -20.46 -7.33
N PRO A 120 13.03 -20.09 -6.54
CA PRO A 120 13.62 -20.99 -5.53
C PRO A 120 12.62 -21.53 -4.49
N TRP A 121 11.48 -20.85 -4.32
CA TRP A 121 10.38 -21.25 -3.44
C TRP A 121 9.41 -22.26 -4.08
N GLY A 122 9.68 -22.68 -5.33
CA GLY A 122 8.75 -23.47 -6.14
C GLY A 122 7.86 -22.61 -7.03
N ILE A 123 6.56 -22.90 -7.06
CA ILE A 123 5.59 -22.13 -7.85
C ILE A 123 4.58 -21.49 -6.93
N SER A 124 4.37 -20.18 -7.13
CA SER A 124 3.32 -19.42 -6.46
C SER A 124 2.35 -18.80 -7.48
N PHE A 125 1.12 -18.56 -7.03
CA PHE A 125 0.05 -17.99 -7.83
C PHE A 125 -0.55 -16.82 -7.11
N SER A 126 -0.90 -15.78 -7.87
CA SER A 126 -1.62 -14.62 -7.34
C SER A 126 -3.03 -15.04 -6.91
N ALA A 127 -3.38 -14.71 -5.68
CA ALA A 127 -4.67 -15.07 -5.10
C ALA A 127 -5.83 -14.30 -5.74
N ASN A 128 -7.03 -14.89 -5.71
CA ASN A 128 -8.28 -14.20 -5.99
C ASN A 128 -8.60 -13.25 -4.83
N LEU A 129 -8.62 -11.95 -5.11
CA LEU A 129 -8.91 -10.88 -4.15
C LEU A 129 -10.35 -10.38 -4.24
N THR A 130 -11.18 -10.97 -5.11
CA THR A 130 -12.59 -10.58 -5.25
C THR A 130 -13.43 -11.10 -4.07
N PRO A 131 -14.62 -10.52 -3.83
CA PRO A 131 -15.52 -10.97 -2.76
C PRO A 131 -16.26 -12.28 -3.09
N ASP A 132 -15.78 -13.05 -4.05
CA ASP A 132 -16.28 -14.40 -4.32
C ASP A 132 -15.86 -15.37 -3.20
N PRO A 133 -16.65 -16.44 -2.90
CA PRO A 133 -16.25 -17.48 -1.95
C PRO A 133 -14.91 -18.15 -2.26
N THR A 134 -14.48 -18.19 -3.53
CA THR A 134 -13.16 -18.69 -3.96
C THR A 134 -12.02 -17.69 -3.69
N GLY A 135 -12.37 -16.43 -3.38
CA GLY A 135 -11.45 -15.35 -3.02
C GLY A 135 -11.60 -14.91 -1.57
N LEU A 136 -11.91 -13.63 -1.37
CA LEU A 136 -12.06 -13.01 -0.03
C LEU A 136 -13.50 -13.04 0.49
N GLY A 137 -14.44 -13.69 -0.18
CA GLY A 137 -15.86 -13.64 0.17
C GLY A 137 -16.16 -13.99 1.63
N ASN A 138 -15.50 -15.02 2.14
CA ASN A 138 -15.69 -15.53 3.51
C ASN A 138 -14.67 -15.00 4.52
N TRP A 139 -13.80 -14.04 4.12
CA TRP A 139 -12.81 -13.49 5.04
C TRP A 139 -13.40 -12.38 5.90
N THR A 140 -12.93 -12.29 7.15
CA THR A 140 -13.15 -11.11 8.00
C THR A 140 -12.05 -10.08 7.78
N GLU A 141 -12.30 -8.85 8.19
CA GLU A 141 -11.32 -7.75 8.15
C GLU A 141 -10.08 -8.08 8.97
N GLU A 142 -10.28 -8.63 10.19
CA GLU A 142 -9.19 -9.03 11.07
C GLU A 142 -8.32 -10.13 10.44
N GLN A 143 -8.94 -11.08 9.76
CA GLN A 143 -8.25 -12.16 9.05
C GLN A 143 -7.39 -11.59 7.92
N PHE A 144 -7.93 -10.63 7.16
CA PHE A 144 -7.19 -9.93 6.09
C PHE A 144 -5.99 -9.15 6.63
N ILE A 145 -6.20 -8.34 7.67
CA ILE A 145 -5.14 -7.58 8.34
C ILE A 145 -4.09 -8.54 8.90
N TYR A 146 -4.49 -9.61 9.57
CA TYR A 146 -3.57 -10.61 10.11
C TYR A 146 -2.70 -11.25 9.02
N ALA A 147 -3.28 -11.59 7.86
CA ALA A 147 -2.54 -12.15 6.74
C ALA A 147 -1.41 -11.23 6.28
N LEU A 148 -1.72 -9.96 6.03
CA LEU A 148 -0.76 -8.99 5.51
C LEU A 148 0.24 -8.51 6.58
N ARG A 149 -0.20 -8.37 7.83
CA ARG A 149 0.66 -7.93 8.94
C ARG A 149 1.73 -8.95 9.30
N ASN A 150 1.38 -10.24 9.22
CA ASN A 150 2.24 -11.34 9.64
C ASN A 150 2.82 -12.17 8.48
N GLY A 151 2.42 -11.89 7.24
CA GLY A 151 2.85 -12.66 6.09
C GLY A 151 2.35 -14.11 6.11
N ILE A 152 1.15 -14.35 6.66
CA ILE A 152 0.58 -15.69 6.82
C ILE A 152 -0.54 -15.92 5.81
N ALA A 153 -0.38 -16.95 5.00
CA ALA A 153 -1.36 -17.30 3.97
C ALA A 153 -2.75 -17.54 4.57
N LYS A 154 -3.77 -17.01 3.91
CA LYS A 154 -5.18 -17.09 4.33
C LYS A 154 -5.50 -16.42 5.67
N GLY A 155 -4.55 -15.73 6.30
CA GLY A 155 -4.76 -15.10 7.61
C GLY A 155 -5.11 -16.08 8.73
N ILE A 156 -4.71 -17.33 8.60
CA ILE A 156 -4.96 -18.39 9.59
C ILE A 156 -3.66 -18.68 10.34
N PRO A 157 -3.59 -18.46 11.66
CA PRO A 157 -2.42 -18.78 12.47
C PRO A 157 -1.96 -20.24 12.24
N GLY A 158 -0.64 -20.42 12.04
CA GLY A 158 -0.06 -21.74 11.76
C GLY A 158 -0.13 -22.18 10.29
N SER A 159 -0.77 -21.40 9.41
CA SER A 159 -0.68 -21.63 7.96
C SER A 159 0.72 -21.29 7.44
N ARG A 160 1.03 -21.75 6.21
CA ARG A 160 2.29 -21.42 5.54
C ARG A 160 2.49 -19.89 5.39
N PRO A 161 3.73 -19.43 5.25
CA PRO A 161 4.00 -18.05 4.87
C PRO A 161 3.39 -17.70 3.51
N ILE A 162 3.12 -16.41 3.30
CA ILE A 162 2.86 -15.86 1.96
C ILE A 162 4.15 -16.04 1.15
N LEU A 163 4.01 -16.57 -0.06
CA LEU A 163 5.15 -16.88 -0.92
C LEU A 163 5.56 -15.66 -1.76
N PRO A 164 6.86 -15.56 -2.12
CA PRO A 164 7.29 -14.60 -3.13
C PRO A 164 6.51 -14.75 -4.44
N PRO A 165 6.35 -13.68 -5.24
CA PRO A 165 6.93 -12.35 -5.02
C PRO A 165 6.03 -11.38 -4.25
N MET A 166 4.95 -11.83 -3.61
CA MET A 166 4.05 -10.92 -2.88
C MET A 166 4.82 -10.08 -1.86
N PRO A 167 4.88 -8.75 -1.99
CA PRO A 167 5.72 -7.89 -1.15
C PRO A 167 5.04 -7.54 0.19
N TRP A 168 4.55 -8.57 0.89
CA TRP A 168 3.84 -8.39 2.16
C TRP A 168 4.72 -7.71 3.22
N GLU A 169 6.04 -7.86 3.14
CA GLU A 169 7.01 -7.19 4.02
C GLU A 169 6.95 -5.66 3.92
N MET A 170 6.53 -5.13 2.77
CA MET A 170 6.29 -3.69 2.58
C MET A 170 4.86 -3.34 2.97
N ILE A 171 3.89 -4.14 2.54
CA ILE A 171 2.47 -3.90 2.78
C ILE A 171 2.14 -3.93 4.28
N ARG A 172 2.85 -4.72 5.08
CA ARG A 172 2.68 -4.79 6.53
C ARG A 172 2.84 -3.45 7.27
N TYR A 173 3.45 -2.45 6.65
CA TYR A 173 3.62 -1.11 7.22
C TYR A 173 2.43 -0.18 6.97
N MET A 174 1.43 -0.60 6.18
CA MET A 174 0.16 0.12 6.12
C MET A 174 -0.43 0.24 7.52
N THR A 175 -1.07 1.37 7.81
CA THR A 175 -1.86 1.53 9.03
C THR A 175 -3.06 0.58 9.02
N ASP A 176 -3.68 0.35 10.17
CA ASP A 176 -4.88 -0.48 10.22
C ASP A 176 -6.04 0.15 9.42
N ASP A 177 -6.15 1.48 9.42
CA ASP A 177 -7.18 2.18 8.65
C ASP A 177 -6.97 2.05 7.14
N GLU A 178 -5.71 2.07 6.66
CA GLU A 178 -5.39 1.79 5.26
C GLU A 178 -5.74 0.34 4.88
N MET A 179 -5.38 -0.63 5.70
CA MET A 179 -5.74 -2.04 5.46
C MET A 179 -7.25 -2.27 5.46
N LYS A 180 -7.98 -1.61 6.35
CA LYS A 180 -9.46 -1.63 6.38
C LYS A 180 -10.05 -1.02 5.12
N ALA A 181 -9.49 0.11 4.65
CA ALA A 181 -9.93 0.74 3.42
C ALA A 181 -9.70 -0.17 2.20
N VAL A 182 -8.52 -0.78 2.09
CA VAL A 182 -8.22 -1.79 1.05
C VAL A 182 -9.23 -2.93 1.11
N PHE A 183 -9.47 -3.50 2.30
CA PHE A 183 -10.43 -4.60 2.45
C PHE A 183 -11.85 -4.18 2.08
N ALA A 184 -12.30 -2.99 2.50
CA ALA A 184 -13.61 -2.46 2.14
C ALA A 184 -13.78 -2.33 0.63
N TYR A 185 -12.76 -1.84 -0.09
CA TYR A 185 -12.78 -1.80 -1.55
C TYR A 185 -12.85 -3.20 -2.17
N LEU A 186 -11.98 -4.12 -1.74
CA LEU A 186 -11.97 -5.51 -2.25
C LEU A 186 -13.29 -6.25 -2.01
N LYS A 187 -14.02 -5.89 -0.95
CA LYS A 187 -15.36 -6.42 -0.66
C LYS A 187 -16.46 -5.76 -1.48
N SER A 188 -16.20 -4.61 -2.11
CA SER A 188 -17.19 -3.83 -2.89
C SER A 188 -17.16 -4.12 -4.40
N ILE A 189 -16.09 -4.72 -4.91
CA ILE A 189 -15.96 -5.02 -6.34
C ILE A 189 -16.77 -6.24 -6.77
N ASN A 190 -16.89 -6.45 -8.08
CA ASN A 190 -17.62 -7.60 -8.62
C ASN A 190 -16.93 -8.93 -8.23
N PRO A 191 -17.67 -9.92 -7.73
CA PRO A 191 -17.11 -11.25 -7.47
C PRO A 191 -16.76 -11.96 -8.78
N VAL A 192 -15.66 -12.70 -8.76
CA VAL A 192 -15.24 -13.58 -9.86
C VAL A 192 -14.96 -14.96 -9.29
N ASP A 193 -15.74 -15.96 -9.72
CA ASP A 193 -15.50 -17.37 -9.37
C ASP A 193 -14.22 -17.86 -10.06
N ASN A 194 -13.15 -18.02 -9.29
CA ASN A 194 -11.86 -18.50 -9.77
C ASN A 194 -11.09 -19.22 -8.66
N ILE A 195 -11.00 -20.55 -8.76
CA ILE A 195 -10.23 -21.38 -7.83
C ILE A 195 -8.76 -21.35 -8.26
N VAL A 196 -8.00 -20.43 -7.70
CA VAL A 196 -6.56 -20.33 -7.94
C VAL A 196 -5.85 -21.62 -7.55
N PRO A 197 -4.93 -22.17 -8.39
CA PRO A 197 -4.19 -23.39 -8.09
C PRO A 197 -3.39 -23.29 -6.78
N ALA A 198 -3.21 -24.43 -6.13
CA ALA A 198 -2.35 -24.51 -4.94
C ALA A 198 -0.87 -24.31 -5.32
N PRO A 199 -0.07 -23.64 -4.50
CA PRO A 199 1.37 -23.53 -4.70
C PRO A 199 2.04 -24.91 -4.83
N VAL A 200 3.10 -24.98 -5.63
CA VAL A 200 3.87 -26.22 -5.83
C VAL A 200 5.24 -26.05 -5.14
N PRO A 201 5.64 -26.98 -4.26
CA PRO A 201 6.95 -26.93 -3.62
C PRO A 201 8.11 -26.94 -4.63
N PRO A 202 9.31 -26.47 -4.25
CA PRO A 202 10.49 -26.57 -5.11
C PRO A 202 10.85 -28.02 -5.43
N THR A 203 11.53 -28.22 -6.56
CA THR A 203 11.93 -29.55 -7.04
C THR A 203 13.04 -30.19 -6.19
N SER A 204 13.85 -29.35 -5.54
CA SER A 204 14.87 -29.77 -4.57
C SER A 204 14.59 -29.05 -3.24
N VAL A 205 14.39 -29.82 -2.18
CA VAL A 205 14.41 -29.26 -0.83
C VAL A 205 15.88 -28.92 -0.55
N VAL A 206 16.19 -27.63 -0.49
CA VAL A 206 17.51 -27.19 0.03
C VAL A 206 17.48 -27.48 1.52
N ASN A 207 18.15 -28.55 1.93
CA ASN A 207 18.39 -28.91 3.33
C ASN A 207 19.41 -27.94 3.96
#